data_ec915090d1cd33409e8bf98a7f6aab41
#
_entry.id   ec915090d1cd33409e8bf98a7f6aab41
#
_cell.length_a   1.000
_cell.length_b   1.000
_cell.length_c   1.000
_cell.angle_alpha   90.00
_cell.angle_beta   90.00
_cell.angle_gamma   90.00
#
_symmetry.space_group_name_H-M   'P 1'
#
loop_
_entity.id
_entity.type
_entity.pdbx_description
1 polymer ?
#
loop_
_entity_poly.entity_id
_entity_poly.type
_entity_poly.pdbx_seq_one_letter_code
_entity_poly.pdbx_strand_id
1 'polypeptide(L)'
;MKFFVTLALFLLPLGVFAQQMSEEEQAKKLAEAIEQEVDHHAQNLDLEDWQIFYVDSILSTNYKGMMDELAVLNKSKVSNADLFVMAQDKWLEKTYVAFQKILNEEQWAKYLKSGAARDKKARDKREAKRK
;
A
#
# COMPACT_ATOMS: atom_id res chain seq x y z
N MET A 1 -9.27 -14.04 0.52
CA MET A 1 -10.02 -13.43 -0.59
C MET A 1 -10.74 -12.15 -0.22
N LYS A 2 -11.26 -12.03 0.99
CA LYS A 2 -11.92 -10.79 1.43
C LYS A 2 -10.97 -9.60 1.57
N PHE A 3 -9.66 -9.83 1.59
CA PHE A 3 -8.64 -8.81 1.86
C PHE A 3 -8.25 -7.98 0.64
N PHE A 4 -8.41 -8.53 -0.56
CA PHE A 4 -8.15 -7.80 -1.80
C PHE A 4 -9.18 -6.72 -2.06
N VAL A 5 -10.40 -6.97 -1.61
CA VAL A 5 -11.50 -6.01 -1.73
C VAL A 5 -11.24 -4.79 -0.86
N THR A 6 -10.60 -4.98 0.31
CA THR A 6 -10.32 -3.87 1.23
C THR A 6 -9.26 -2.92 0.68
N LEU A 7 -8.21 -3.47 0.06
CA LEU A 7 -7.16 -2.64 -0.52
C LEU A 7 -7.66 -1.91 -1.78
N ALA A 8 -8.43 -2.62 -2.62
CA ALA A 8 -9.02 -2.03 -3.82
C ALA A 8 -10.04 -0.93 -3.47
N LEU A 9 -10.83 -1.14 -2.42
CA LEU A 9 -11.78 -0.14 -1.93
C LEU A 9 -11.08 1.09 -1.34
N PHE A 10 -9.89 0.92 -0.79
CA PHE A 10 -9.10 2.02 -0.24
C PHE A 10 -8.54 2.92 -1.35
N LEU A 11 -8.20 2.34 -2.51
CA LEU A 11 -7.65 3.10 -3.63
C LEU A 11 -8.71 3.77 -4.50
N LEU A 12 -9.90 3.15 -4.62
CA LEU A 12 -10.98 3.66 -5.47
C LEU A 12 -11.67 4.94 -4.96
N PRO A 13 -11.91 5.13 -3.65
CA PRO A 13 -12.62 6.31 -3.18
C PRO A 13 -11.80 7.60 -3.14
N LEU A 14 -10.49 7.51 -3.28
CA LEU A 14 -9.61 8.67 -3.09
C LEU A 14 -9.85 9.79 -4.09
N GLY A 15 -10.27 9.44 -5.31
CA GLY A 15 -10.57 10.45 -6.32
C GLY A 15 -11.90 11.18 -6.14
N VAL A 16 -12.89 10.51 -5.52
CA VAL A 16 -14.25 11.02 -5.41
C VAL A 16 -14.55 11.57 -4.01
N PHE A 17 -14.10 10.87 -2.97
CA PHE A 17 -14.38 11.24 -1.58
C PHE A 17 -13.37 12.23 -0.98
N ALA A 18 -12.17 12.35 -1.56
CA ALA A 18 -11.13 13.26 -1.06
C ALA A 18 -11.56 14.72 -1.09
N GLN A 19 -12.53 15.08 -1.95
CA GLN A 19 -13.04 16.44 -2.04
C GLN A 19 -14.07 16.79 -0.96
N GLN A 20 -14.65 15.78 -0.31
CA GLN A 20 -15.71 15.95 0.69
C GLN A 20 -15.27 15.72 2.12
N MET A 21 -14.06 15.18 2.32
CA MET A 21 -13.55 14.82 3.64
C MET A 21 -12.49 15.81 4.09
N SER A 22 -12.53 16.18 5.38
CA SER A 22 -11.48 16.99 5.97
C SER A 22 -10.16 16.20 6.02
N GLU A 23 -9.04 16.92 6.12
CA GLU A 23 -7.72 16.30 6.24
C GLU A 23 -7.65 15.40 7.48
N GLU A 24 -8.32 15.81 8.56
CA GLU A 24 -8.37 15.05 9.80
C GLU A 24 -9.11 13.73 9.61
N GLU A 25 -10.22 13.73 8.89
CA GLU A 25 -10.98 12.51 8.58
C GLU A 25 -10.20 11.58 7.67
N GLN A 26 -9.48 12.14 6.70
CA GLN A 26 -8.62 11.36 5.81
C GLN A 26 -7.50 10.68 6.58
N ALA A 27 -6.85 11.41 7.50
CA ALA A 27 -5.79 10.87 8.33
C ALA A 27 -6.30 9.76 9.24
N LYS A 28 -7.50 9.93 9.80
CA LYS A 28 -8.12 8.93 10.65
C LYS A 28 -8.44 7.66 9.88
N LYS A 29 -9.01 7.77 8.69
CA LYS A 29 -9.32 6.61 7.85
C LYS A 29 -8.06 5.89 7.40
N LEU A 30 -7.02 6.63 7.09
CA LEU A 30 -5.72 6.04 6.73
C LEU A 30 -5.16 5.24 7.92
N ALA A 31 -5.19 5.81 9.12
CA ALA A 31 -4.71 5.16 10.32
C ALA A 31 -5.49 3.86 10.59
N GLU A 32 -6.81 3.89 10.44
CA GLU A 32 -7.65 2.71 10.62
C GLU A 32 -7.33 1.62 9.59
N ALA A 33 -7.12 2.01 8.33
CA ALA A 33 -6.79 1.07 7.26
C ALA A 33 -5.42 0.42 7.51
N ILE A 34 -4.45 1.19 7.98
CA ILE A 34 -3.12 0.69 8.32
C ILE A 34 -3.22 -0.30 9.47
N GLU A 35 -3.97 0.05 10.51
CA GLU A 35 -4.17 -0.84 11.67
C GLU A 35 -4.76 -2.19 11.25
N GLN A 36 -5.78 -2.16 10.41
CA GLN A 36 -6.39 -3.38 9.89
C GLN A 36 -5.41 -4.23 9.10
N GLU A 37 -4.58 -3.57 8.28
CA GLU A 37 -3.59 -4.27 7.47
C GLU A 37 -2.46 -4.85 8.33
N VAL A 38 -2.02 -4.14 9.35
CA VAL A 38 -1.04 -4.63 10.32
C VAL A 38 -1.59 -5.88 11.02
N ASP A 39 -2.83 -5.82 11.51
CA ASP A 39 -3.46 -6.96 12.18
C ASP A 39 -3.59 -8.15 11.25
N HIS A 40 -3.95 -7.91 10.00
CA HIS A 40 -4.05 -8.97 9.00
C HIS A 40 -2.72 -9.66 8.78
N HIS A 41 -1.66 -8.89 8.59
CA HIS A 41 -0.31 -9.46 8.39
C HIS A 41 0.18 -10.18 9.65
N ALA A 42 -0.08 -9.60 10.81
CA ALA A 42 0.32 -10.21 12.09
C ALA A 42 -0.27 -11.60 12.25
N GLN A 43 -1.54 -11.76 11.93
CA GLN A 43 -2.23 -13.05 12.03
C GLN A 43 -1.85 -13.99 10.91
N ASN A 44 -1.84 -13.51 9.67
CA ASN A 44 -1.59 -14.34 8.50
C ASN A 44 -0.15 -14.88 8.46
N LEU A 45 0.80 -14.07 8.88
CA LEU A 45 2.24 -14.40 8.83
C LEU A 45 2.79 -14.85 10.17
N ASP A 46 1.96 -14.85 11.22
CA ASP A 46 2.37 -15.21 12.57
C ASP A 46 3.59 -14.39 12.99
N LEU A 47 3.45 -13.06 12.95
CA LEU A 47 4.54 -12.13 13.20
C LEU A 47 4.91 -12.06 14.68
N GLU A 48 6.19 -11.89 14.97
CA GLU A 48 6.69 -11.56 16.30
C GLU A 48 6.44 -10.08 16.59
N ASP A 49 6.48 -9.69 17.87
CA ASP A 49 6.18 -8.31 18.29
C ASP A 49 7.06 -7.27 17.58
N TRP A 50 8.37 -7.56 17.44
CA TRP A 50 9.27 -6.64 16.75
C TRP A 50 8.92 -6.50 15.27
N GLN A 51 8.46 -7.58 14.64
CA GLN A 51 8.02 -7.55 13.22
C GLN A 51 6.75 -6.72 13.08
N ILE A 52 5.81 -6.85 14.01
CA ILE A 52 4.57 -6.06 14.01
C ILE A 52 4.91 -4.56 14.08
N PHE A 53 5.85 -4.20 14.94
CA PHE A 53 6.32 -2.81 15.05
C PHE A 53 6.87 -2.31 13.72
N TYR A 54 7.71 -3.09 13.05
CA TYR A 54 8.29 -2.68 11.76
C TYR A 54 7.26 -2.67 10.64
N VAL A 55 6.33 -3.63 10.61
CA VAL A 55 5.25 -3.64 9.62
C VAL A 55 4.41 -2.37 9.75
N ASP A 56 4.02 -2.01 10.96
CA ASP A 56 3.29 -0.77 11.22
C ASP A 56 4.06 0.46 10.73
N SER A 57 5.33 0.54 11.06
CA SER A 57 6.20 1.66 10.65
C SER A 57 6.33 1.75 9.12
N ILE A 58 6.55 0.61 8.46
CA ILE A 58 6.68 0.54 7.00
C ILE A 58 5.39 1.00 6.32
N LEU A 59 4.26 0.45 6.76
CA LEU A 59 2.96 0.80 6.18
C LEU A 59 2.61 2.25 6.43
N SER A 60 2.82 2.74 7.64
CA SER A 60 2.52 4.13 8.01
C SER A 60 3.34 5.11 7.17
N THR A 61 4.64 4.86 7.05
CA THR A 61 5.55 5.71 6.28
C THR A 61 5.21 5.69 4.80
N ASN A 62 5.03 4.51 4.24
CA ASN A 62 4.86 4.37 2.78
C ASN A 62 3.47 4.77 2.31
N TYR A 63 2.43 4.46 3.08
CA TYR A 63 1.07 4.91 2.71
C TYR A 63 0.92 6.41 2.84
N LYS A 64 1.51 7.02 3.88
CA LYS A 64 1.51 8.47 4.01
C LYS A 64 2.24 9.12 2.84
N GLY A 65 3.43 8.61 2.50
CA GLY A 65 4.20 9.11 1.36
C GLY A 65 3.42 9.00 0.06
N MET A 66 2.76 7.87 -0.15
CA MET A 66 1.92 7.66 -1.33
C MET A 66 0.78 8.66 -1.38
N MET A 67 0.07 8.85 -0.27
CA MET A 67 -1.05 9.79 -0.21
C MET A 67 -0.60 11.22 -0.47
N ASP A 68 0.53 11.62 0.10
CA ASP A 68 1.09 12.96 -0.10
C ASP A 68 1.43 13.18 -1.59
N GLU A 69 2.04 12.20 -2.24
CA GLU A 69 2.40 12.30 -3.66
C GLU A 69 1.15 12.35 -4.55
N LEU A 70 0.17 11.51 -4.27
CA LEU A 70 -1.11 11.52 -5.01
C LEU A 70 -1.84 12.85 -4.84
N ALA A 71 -1.78 13.43 -3.64
CA ALA A 71 -2.38 14.75 -3.38
C ALA A 71 -1.72 15.85 -4.20
N VAL A 72 -0.39 15.81 -4.32
CA VAL A 72 0.36 16.77 -5.16
C VAL A 72 -0.04 16.64 -6.62
N LEU A 73 -0.12 15.40 -7.13
CA LEU A 73 -0.55 15.16 -8.51
C LEU A 73 -1.98 15.66 -8.75
N ASN A 74 -2.85 15.44 -7.79
CA ASN A 74 -4.25 15.85 -7.87
C ASN A 74 -4.38 17.38 -7.89
N LYS A 75 -3.62 18.08 -7.05
CA LYS A 75 -3.60 19.55 -7.01
C LYS A 75 -3.03 20.16 -8.28
N SER A 76 -2.09 19.48 -8.92
CA SER A 76 -1.48 19.93 -10.16
C SER A 76 -2.39 19.76 -11.37
N LYS A 77 -3.59 19.20 -11.18
CA LYS A 77 -4.58 18.93 -12.23
C LYS A 77 -4.01 18.12 -13.39
N VAL A 78 -3.09 17.21 -13.06
CA VAL A 78 -2.50 16.30 -14.04
C VAL A 78 -3.60 15.37 -14.54
N SER A 79 -3.78 15.31 -15.85
CA SER A 79 -4.80 14.46 -16.49
C SER A 79 -4.29 13.07 -16.86
N ASN A 80 -2.97 12.84 -16.75
CA ASN A 80 -2.37 11.56 -17.12
C ASN A 80 -2.53 10.54 -15.98
N ALA A 81 -3.47 9.61 -16.17
CA ALA A 81 -3.75 8.56 -15.18
C ALA A 81 -2.52 7.69 -14.89
N ASP A 82 -1.60 7.54 -15.84
CA ASP A 82 -0.40 6.71 -15.65
C ASP A 82 0.52 7.27 -14.57
N LEU A 83 0.56 8.59 -14.39
CA LEU A 83 1.37 9.20 -13.33
C LEU A 83 0.88 8.79 -11.94
N PHE A 84 -0.44 8.66 -11.75
CA PHE A 84 -1.02 8.20 -10.49
C PHE A 84 -0.66 6.73 -10.24
N VAL A 85 -0.74 5.90 -11.27
CA VAL A 85 -0.37 4.48 -11.17
C VAL A 85 1.12 4.33 -10.86
N MET A 86 1.98 5.11 -11.50
CA MET A 86 3.42 5.11 -11.23
C MET A 86 3.73 5.47 -9.78
N ALA A 87 3.04 6.48 -9.25
CA ALA A 87 3.21 6.88 -7.86
C ALA A 87 2.82 5.75 -6.91
N GLN A 88 1.66 5.13 -7.13
CA GLN A 88 1.22 4.00 -6.33
C GLN A 88 2.21 2.83 -6.41
N ASP A 89 2.62 2.47 -7.62
CA ASP A 89 3.56 1.36 -7.84
C ASP A 89 4.88 1.59 -7.11
N LYS A 90 5.38 2.81 -7.12
CA LYS A 90 6.64 3.17 -6.46
C LYS A 90 6.57 2.88 -4.95
N TRP A 91 5.51 3.32 -4.29
CA TRP A 91 5.36 3.15 -2.85
C TRP A 91 5.04 1.73 -2.45
N LEU A 92 4.26 1.01 -3.28
CA LEU A 92 3.98 -0.41 -3.06
C LEU A 92 5.24 -1.25 -3.24
N GLU A 93 6.09 -0.88 -4.19
CA GLU A 93 7.38 -1.56 -4.38
C GLU A 93 8.29 -1.35 -3.16
N LYS A 94 8.32 -0.14 -2.60
CA LYS A 94 9.09 0.15 -1.38
C LYS A 94 8.61 -0.73 -0.21
N THR A 95 7.29 -0.91 -0.10
CA THR A 95 6.70 -1.76 0.93
C THR A 95 7.11 -3.21 0.75
N TYR A 96 7.03 -3.71 -0.48
CA TYR A 96 7.43 -5.08 -0.83
C TYR A 96 8.89 -5.34 -0.46
N VAL A 97 9.78 -4.45 -0.84
CA VAL A 97 11.22 -4.58 -0.55
C VAL A 97 11.49 -4.52 0.96
N ALA A 98 10.81 -3.62 1.67
CA ALA A 98 10.97 -3.49 3.11
C ALA A 98 10.50 -4.75 3.86
N PHE A 99 9.37 -5.32 3.44
CA PHE A 99 8.85 -6.55 4.03
C PHE A 99 9.82 -7.73 3.83
N GLN A 100 10.44 -7.80 2.65
CA GLN A 100 11.40 -8.86 2.38
C GLN A 100 12.56 -8.86 3.39
N LYS A 101 12.95 -7.68 3.85
CA LYS A 101 14.07 -7.54 4.78
C LYS A 101 13.75 -8.00 6.21
N ILE A 102 12.49 -7.93 6.61
CA ILE A 102 12.10 -8.21 8.01
C ILE A 102 11.38 -9.55 8.17
N LEU A 103 10.94 -10.19 7.10
CA LEU A 103 10.26 -11.48 7.15
C LEU A 103 11.26 -12.62 6.99
N ASN A 104 11.04 -13.72 7.71
CA ASN A 104 11.83 -14.94 7.49
C ASN A 104 11.33 -15.65 6.21
N GLU A 105 12.01 -16.72 5.81
CA GLU A 105 11.70 -17.43 4.56
C GLU A 105 10.28 -17.96 4.51
N GLU A 106 9.79 -18.52 5.61
CA GLU A 106 8.45 -19.08 5.69
C GLU A 106 7.39 -17.98 5.61
N GLN A 107 7.59 -16.90 6.36
CA GLN A 107 6.70 -15.73 6.34
C GLN A 107 6.69 -15.08 4.95
N TRP A 108 7.85 -14.95 4.35
CA TRP A 108 7.98 -14.38 3.01
C TRP A 108 7.22 -15.21 1.98
N ALA A 109 7.35 -16.54 2.04
CA ALA A 109 6.61 -17.44 1.15
C ALA A 109 5.10 -17.29 1.30
N LYS A 110 4.61 -17.16 2.53
CA LYS A 110 3.18 -16.91 2.79
C LYS A 110 2.73 -15.56 2.25
N TYR A 111 3.55 -14.53 2.46
CA TYR A 111 3.27 -13.18 1.98
C TYR A 111 3.15 -13.18 0.45
N LEU A 112 4.08 -13.83 -0.25
CA LEU A 112 4.05 -13.94 -1.70
C LEU A 112 2.76 -14.63 -2.18
N LYS A 113 2.37 -15.71 -1.52
CA LYS A 113 1.16 -16.46 -1.87
C LYS A 113 -0.13 -15.68 -1.60
N SER A 114 -0.10 -14.74 -0.69
CA SER A 114 -1.29 -13.93 -0.35
C SER A 114 -1.64 -12.88 -1.41
N GLY A 115 -0.88 -12.83 -2.50
CA GLY A 115 -1.10 -11.90 -3.62
C GLY A 115 0.07 -11.00 -3.92
N ALA A 116 1.06 -10.92 -3.02
CA ALA A 116 2.21 -10.04 -3.20
C ALA A 116 3.03 -10.39 -4.44
N ALA A 117 3.20 -11.70 -4.74
CA ALA A 117 3.92 -12.14 -5.93
C ALA A 117 3.22 -11.70 -7.21
N ARG A 118 1.90 -11.85 -7.26
CA ARG A 118 1.09 -11.41 -8.41
C ARG A 118 1.17 -9.90 -8.59
N ASP A 119 1.05 -9.15 -7.52
CA ASP A 119 1.08 -7.69 -7.55
C ASP A 119 2.46 -7.18 -7.99
N LYS A 120 3.53 -7.81 -7.49
CA LYS A 120 4.91 -7.52 -7.90
C LYS A 120 5.09 -7.73 -9.41
N LYS A 121 4.62 -8.87 -9.90
CA LYS A 121 4.71 -9.19 -11.32
C LYS A 121 3.98 -8.16 -12.18
N ALA A 122 2.81 -7.72 -11.73
CA ALA A 122 2.02 -6.71 -12.44
C ALA A 122 2.74 -5.36 -12.48
N ARG A 123 3.34 -4.95 -11.36
CA ARG A 123 4.12 -3.70 -11.29
C ARG A 123 5.33 -3.75 -12.22
N ASP A 124 6.07 -4.85 -12.20
CA ASP A 124 7.24 -5.02 -13.06
C ASP A 124 6.87 -4.96 -14.54
N LYS A 125 5.74 -5.56 -14.89
CA LYS A 125 5.24 -5.55 -16.26
C LYS A 125 4.85 -4.14 -16.70
N ARG A 126 4.22 -3.35 -15.84
CA ARG A 126 3.90 -1.95 -16.15
C ARG A 126 5.17 -1.12 -16.34
N GLU A 127 6.14 -1.33 -15.46
CA GLU A 127 7.42 -0.60 -15.55
C GLU A 127 8.16 -0.95 -16.86
N ALA A 128 8.18 -2.22 -17.23
CA ALA A 128 8.83 -2.66 -18.48
C ALA A 128 8.21 -2.00 -19.71
N LYS A 129 6.89 -1.77 -19.71
CA LYS A 129 6.20 -1.11 -20.81
C LYS A 129 6.53 0.38 -20.93
N ARG A 130 6.97 1.02 -19.84
CA ARG A 130 7.34 2.44 -19.84
C ARG A 130 8.74 2.69 -20.38
N LYS A 131 9.57 1.65 -20.44
CA LYS A 131 10.91 1.71 -21.01
C LYS A 131 10.83 1.40 -22.49
#